data_8d2702f5a476558fb4a01c0562335b51
#
_entry.id   8d2702f5a476558fb4a01c0562335b51
#
_cell.length_a   1.000
_cell.length_b   1.000
_cell.length_c   1.000
_cell.angle_alpha   90.00
_cell.angle_beta   90.00
_cell.angle_gamma   90.00
#
_symmetry.space_group_name_H-M   'P 1'
#
loop_
_entity.id
_entity.type
_entity.pdbx_description
1 polymer ?
#
loop_
_entity_poly.entity_id
_entity_poly.type
_entity_poly.pdbx_seq_one_letter_code
_entity_poly.pdbx_strand_id
1 'polypeptide(L)'
;MATVLPFVSYSSATEVLIPAESWEDLYASLQSLKAHVQEYPGCQGFDVFVRARDDGDVLLHCYTTWDTPTQLEAFLDRGYTLERLLADFGGLAAEHSRVMEKIF
;
A
#
# COMPACT_ATOMS: atom_id res chain seq x y z
N MET A 1 26.84 14.10 9.49
CA MET A 1 26.66 13.83 8.04
C MET A 1 25.82 12.56 7.87
N ALA A 2 24.74 12.65 7.14
CA ALA A 2 23.92 11.47 6.91
C ALA A 2 24.67 10.44 6.05
N THR A 3 24.74 9.20 6.52
CA THR A 3 25.30 8.11 5.74
C THR A 3 24.27 7.71 4.68
N VAL A 4 24.62 7.85 3.41
CA VAL A 4 23.80 7.32 2.34
C VAL A 4 24.08 5.82 2.27
N LEU A 5 23.09 5.02 2.62
CA LEU A 5 23.17 3.58 2.48
C LEU A 5 22.93 3.22 1.02
N PRO A 6 23.88 2.56 0.34
CA PRO A 6 23.64 2.08 -1.01
C PRO A 6 22.56 0.98 -0.97
N PHE A 7 21.78 0.88 -2.01
CA PHE A 7 20.76 -0.15 -2.16
C PHE A 7 19.54 0.00 -1.23
N VAL A 8 19.32 1.18 -0.68
CA VAL A 8 18.11 1.44 0.08
C VAL A 8 16.94 1.66 -0.90
N SER A 9 15.85 0.93 -0.66
CA SER A 9 14.57 1.19 -1.29
C SER A 9 13.66 1.87 -0.28
N TYR A 10 12.61 2.52 -0.78
CA TYR A 10 11.66 3.23 0.05
C TYR A 10 10.30 2.57 -0.08
N SER A 11 9.69 2.25 1.05
CA SER A 11 8.42 1.53 1.08
C SER A 11 7.37 2.33 1.84
N SER A 12 6.13 2.28 1.35
CA SER A 12 4.98 2.69 2.14
C SER A 12 4.27 1.45 2.68
N ALA A 13 3.78 1.55 3.90
CA ALA A 13 2.95 0.52 4.52
C ALA A 13 1.61 1.11 4.93
N THR A 14 0.53 0.45 4.56
CA THR A 14 -0.84 0.86 4.89
C THR A 14 -1.56 -0.33 5.51
N GLU A 15 -2.19 -0.12 6.66
CA GLU A 15 -2.97 -1.13 7.35
C GLU A 15 -4.42 -0.67 7.47
N VAL A 16 -5.35 -1.48 6.98
CA VAL A 16 -6.77 -1.12 6.93
C VAL A 16 -7.62 -2.33 7.28
N LEU A 17 -8.65 -2.11 8.10
CA LEU A 17 -9.67 -3.12 8.40
C LEU A 17 -10.80 -3.02 7.37
N ILE A 18 -11.09 -4.12 6.68
CA ILE A 18 -12.10 -4.19 5.62
C ILE A 18 -13.27 -5.04 6.09
N PRO A 19 -14.51 -4.53 5.99
CA PRO A 19 -15.70 -5.32 6.28
C PRO A 19 -15.79 -6.56 5.40
N ALA A 20 -16.27 -7.66 5.96
CA ALA A 20 -16.38 -8.94 5.26
C ALA A 20 -17.17 -8.82 3.97
N GLU A 21 -18.26 -8.05 3.98
CA GLU A 21 -19.15 -7.87 2.82
C GLU A 21 -18.51 -7.12 1.66
N SER A 22 -17.45 -6.37 1.91
CA SER A 22 -16.74 -5.59 0.87
C SER A 22 -15.55 -6.32 0.27
N TRP A 23 -15.16 -7.45 0.84
CA TRP A 23 -13.89 -8.09 0.52
C TRP A 23 -13.77 -8.54 -0.94
N GLU A 24 -14.80 -9.20 -1.49
CA GLU A 24 -14.72 -9.73 -2.85
C GLU A 24 -14.57 -8.61 -3.90
N ASP A 25 -15.34 -7.53 -3.75
CA ASP A 25 -15.27 -6.40 -4.66
C ASP A 25 -13.94 -5.66 -4.53
N LEU A 26 -13.46 -5.51 -3.30
CA LEU A 26 -12.15 -4.91 -3.05
C LEU A 26 -11.02 -5.76 -3.66
N TYR A 27 -11.09 -7.07 -3.54
CA TYR A 27 -10.09 -7.97 -4.12
C TYR A 27 -9.94 -7.74 -5.62
N ALA A 28 -11.05 -7.66 -6.34
CA ALA A 28 -11.04 -7.39 -7.78
C ALA A 28 -10.42 -6.02 -8.10
N SER A 29 -10.76 -5.00 -7.30
CA SER A 29 -10.20 -3.65 -7.46
C SER A 29 -8.70 -3.60 -7.15
N LEU A 30 -8.24 -4.37 -6.16
CA LEU A 30 -6.81 -4.45 -5.84
C LEU A 30 -6.00 -5.09 -6.96
N GLN A 31 -6.56 -6.08 -7.66
CA GLN A 31 -5.90 -6.69 -8.83
C GLN A 31 -5.67 -5.66 -9.94
N SER A 32 -6.67 -4.82 -10.21
CA SER A 32 -6.56 -3.74 -11.19
C SER A 32 -5.57 -2.67 -10.73
N LEU A 33 -5.60 -2.33 -9.44
CA LEU A 33 -4.71 -1.35 -8.85
C LEU A 33 -3.25 -1.81 -8.94
N LYS A 34 -2.99 -3.09 -8.69
CA LYS A 34 -1.64 -3.64 -8.77
C LYS A 34 -1.02 -3.41 -10.14
N ALA A 35 -1.74 -3.73 -11.20
CA ALA A 35 -1.27 -3.52 -12.56
C ALA A 35 -0.96 -2.04 -12.82
N HIS A 36 -1.83 -1.15 -12.33
CA HIS A 36 -1.67 0.29 -12.49
C HIS A 36 -0.47 0.84 -11.72
N VAL A 37 -0.30 0.43 -10.46
CA VAL A 37 0.82 0.87 -9.62
C VAL A 37 2.16 0.43 -10.18
N GLN A 38 2.23 -0.77 -10.71
CA GLN A 38 3.46 -1.32 -11.28
C GLN A 38 3.94 -0.57 -12.53
N GLU A 39 3.07 0.20 -13.18
CA GLU A 39 3.43 1.04 -14.33
C GLU A 39 4.10 2.35 -13.92
N TYR A 40 4.03 2.75 -12.65
CA TYR A 40 4.69 3.97 -12.18
C TYR A 40 6.21 3.83 -12.23
N PRO A 41 6.94 4.87 -12.68
CA PRO A 41 8.40 4.84 -12.67
C PRO A 41 8.95 4.60 -11.27
N GLY A 42 9.89 3.68 -11.16
CA GLY A 42 10.55 3.37 -9.91
C GLY A 42 9.83 2.42 -8.99
N CYS A 43 8.64 1.95 -9.36
CA CYS A 43 7.93 0.94 -8.58
C CYS A 43 8.63 -0.41 -8.67
N GLN A 44 9.13 -0.90 -7.55
CA GLN A 44 9.75 -2.22 -7.44
C GLN A 44 8.74 -3.31 -7.07
N GLY A 45 7.67 -2.96 -6.39
CA GLY A 45 6.69 -3.94 -5.96
C GLY A 45 5.47 -3.33 -5.30
N PHE A 46 4.40 -4.10 -5.36
CA PHE A 46 3.16 -3.84 -4.67
C PHE A 46 2.70 -5.17 -4.08
N ASP A 47 2.77 -5.27 -2.75
CA ASP A 47 2.48 -6.49 -2.03
C ASP A 47 1.29 -6.28 -1.10
N VAL A 48 0.39 -7.25 -1.09
CA VAL A 48 -0.80 -7.20 -0.24
C VAL A 48 -0.85 -8.48 0.59
N PHE A 49 -0.95 -8.30 1.90
CA PHE A 49 -1.13 -9.38 2.85
C PHE A 49 -2.45 -9.21 3.55
N VAL A 50 -3.12 -10.31 3.83
CA VAL A 50 -4.41 -10.30 4.52
C VAL A 50 -4.38 -11.22 5.71
N ARG A 51 -5.13 -10.84 6.73
CA ARG A 51 -5.38 -11.66 7.90
C ARG A 51 -6.88 -11.67 8.17
N ALA A 52 -7.49 -12.84 8.07
CA ALA A 52 -8.90 -13.01 8.42
C ALA A 52 -9.06 -12.93 9.94
N ARG A 53 -10.08 -12.22 10.37
CA ARG A 53 -10.46 -12.12 11.78
C ARG A 53 -11.62 -13.06 12.09
N ASP A 54 -11.80 -13.36 13.38
CA ASP A 54 -12.87 -14.25 13.84
C ASP A 54 -14.27 -13.73 13.53
N ASP A 55 -14.43 -12.39 13.43
CA ASP A 55 -15.69 -11.74 13.06
C ASP A 55 -15.97 -11.73 11.55
N GLY A 56 -15.05 -12.26 10.74
CA GLY A 56 -15.16 -12.29 9.28
C GLY A 56 -14.58 -11.07 8.58
N ASP A 57 -14.28 -10.01 9.30
CA ASP A 57 -13.61 -8.85 8.72
C ASP A 57 -12.16 -9.20 8.38
N VAL A 58 -11.57 -8.47 7.47
CA VAL A 58 -10.23 -8.72 6.97
C VAL A 58 -9.30 -7.57 7.30
N LEU A 59 -8.19 -7.87 7.96
CA LEU A 59 -7.13 -6.90 8.16
C LEU A 59 -6.18 -6.98 6.96
N LEU A 60 -6.07 -5.86 6.25
CA LEU A 60 -5.31 -5.74 5.02
C LEU A 60 -4.03 -4.95 5.26
N HIS A 61 -2.91 -5.51 4.81
CA HIS A 61 -1.62 -4.84 4.84
C HIS A 61 -1.12 -4.66 3.41
N CYS A 62 -0.92 -3.42 2.99
CA CYS A 62 -0.43 -3.08 1.66
C CYS A 62 0.94 -2.44 1.75
N TYR A 63 1.87 -2.93 0.94
CA TYR A 63 3.22 -2.39 0.85
C TYR A 63 3.54 -2.02 -0.59
N THR A 64 4.05 -0.80 -0.78
CA THR A 64 4.61 -0.38 -2.05
C THR A 64 6.11 -0.13 -1.87
N THR A 65 6.91 -0.49 -2.85
CA THR A 65 8.37 -0.33 -2.78
C THR A 65 8.86 0.44 -4.00
N TRP A 66 9.74 1.41 -3.76
CA TRP A 66 10.18 2.39 -4.75
C TRP A 66 11.70 2.58 -4.73
N ASP A 67 12.27 2.93 -5.89
CA ASP A 67 13.70 3.19 -6.02
C ASP A 67 14.15 4.46 -5.28
N THR A 68 13.31 5.50 -5.30
CA THR A 68 13.64 6.80 -4.70
C THR A 68 12.47 7.35 -3.89
N PRO A 69 12.75 8.18 -2.87
CA PRO A 69 11.67 8.83 -2.11
C PRO A 69 10.84 9.79 -2.97
N THR A 70 11.43 10.42 -3.98
CA THR A 70 10.69 11.30 -4.88
C THR A 70 9.61 10.57 -5.66
N GLN A 71 9.91 9.35 -6.12
CA GLN A 71 8.93 8.51 -6.82
C GLN A 71 7.81 8.06 -5.89
N LEU A 72 8.13 7.69 -4.66
CA LEU A 72 7.12 7.37 -3.66
C LEU A 72 6.21 8.57 -3.38
N GLU A 73 6.78 9.74 -3.16
CA GLU A 73 6.02 10.96 -2.92
C GLU A 73 5.10 11.30 -4.10
N ALA A 74 5.60 11.16 -5.33
CA ALA A 74 4.80 11.38 -6.52
C ALA A 74 3.60 10.44 -6.60
N PHE A 75 3.76 9.20 -6.21
CA PHE A 75 2.66 8.24 -6.12
C PHE A 75 1.63 8.65 -5.06
N LEU A 76 2.09 9.04 -3.87
CA LEU A 76 1.21 9.44 -2.78
C LEU A 76 0.45 10.75 -3.09
N ASP A 77 1.08 11.68 -3.80
CA ASP A 77 0.52 13.02 -4.08
C ASP A 77 -0.50 13.03 -5.23
N ARG A 78 -0.51 12.04 -6.08
CA ARG A 78 -1.39 12.03 -7.27
C ARG A 78 -2.86 11.76 -6.97
N GLY A 79 -3.27 11.83 -5.71
CA GLY A 79 -4.67 11.74 -5.32
C GLY A 79 -5.27 10.35 -5.45
N TYR A 80 -4.56 9.41 -6.01
CA TYR A 80 -4.94 8.01 -6.05
C TYR A 80 -4.20 7.29 -4.93
N THR A 81 -4.53 7.70 -3.72
CA THR A 81 -3.95 7.02 -2.57
C THR A 81 -4.67 5.70 -2.37
N LEU A 82 -3.89 4.68 -2.03
CA LEU A 82 -4.43 3.39 -1.62
C LEU A 82 -5.46 3.56 -0.50
N GLU A 83 -5.22 4.48 0.42
CA GLU A 83 -6.14 4.82 1.51
C GLU A 83 -7.51 5.24 1.00
N ARG A 84 -7.54 6.08 -0.03
CA ARG A 84 -8.81 6.54 -0.61
C ARG A 84 -9.57 5.40 -1.26
N LEU A 85 -8.89 4.54 -2.02
CA LEU A 85 -9.51 3.36 -2.58
C LEU A 85 -10.11 2.47 -1.49
N LEU A 86 -9.33 2.21 -0.46
CA LEU A 86 -9.78 1.35 0.64
C LEU A 86 -10.95 1.97 1.41
N ALA A 87 -10.96 3.29 1.57
CA ALA A 87 -12.06 4.01 2.20
C ALA A 87 -13.37 3.87 1.40
N ASP A 88 -13.28 3.87 0.07
CA ASP A 88 -14.44 3.68 -0.80
C ASP A 88 -15.10 2.31 -0.61
N PHE A 89 -14.37 1.32 -0.12
CA PHE A 89 -14.87 0.00 0.23
C PHE A 89 -15.18 -0.16 1.72
N GLY A 90 -15.32 0.95 2.45
CA GLY A 90 -15.67 0.93 3.87
C GLY A 90 -14.51 0.58 4.79
N GLY A 91 -13.28 0.67 4.30
CA GLY A 91 -12.10 0.41 5.09
C GLY A 91 -11.90 1.44 6.19
N LEU A 92 -11.58 0.96 7.39
CA LEU A 92 -11.20 1.78 8.52
C LEU A 92 -9.68 1.69 8.68
N ALA A 93 -9.00 2.82 8.49
CA ALA A 93 -7.56 2.86 8.66
C ALA A 93 -7.20 2.55 10.11
N ALA A 94 -6.50 1.45 10.33
CA ALA A 94 -5.95 1.11 11.63
C ALA A 94 -4.76 2.01 11.93
N GLU A 95 -4.00 2.39 10.90
CA GLU A 95 -2.89 3.32 10.96
C GLU A 95 -2.76 4.05 9.63
N HIS A 96 -2.22 5.28 9.69
CA HIS A 96 -1.88 6.02 8.48
C HIS A 96 -0.72 5.35 7.73
N SER A 97 -0.65 5.59 6.43
CA SER A 97 0.48 5.14 5.63
C SER A 97 1.80 5.63 6.21
N ARG A 98 2.74 4.71 6.39
CA ARG A 98 4.07 5.00 6.87
C ARG A 98 5.08 4.82 5.74
N VAL A 99 6.05 5.70 5.70
CA VAL A 99 7.20 5.57 4.80
C VAL A 99 8.35 4.96 5.57
N MET A 100 8.95 3.92 4.99
CA MET A 100 10.05 3.20 5.59
C MET A 100 11.19 3.06 4.58
N GLU A 101 12.40 2.96 5.09
CA GLU A 101 13.57 2.63 4.28
C GLU A 101 13.79 1.12 4.34
N LYS A 102 13.97 0.52 3.17
CA LYS A 102 14.26 -0.91 3.07
C LYS A 102 15.77 -1.09 2.96
N ILE A 103 16.35 -1.79 3.91
CA ILE A 103 17.80 -2.02 3.95
C ILE A 103 18.19 -3.40 3.41
N PHE A 104 17.23 -4.31 3.27
CA PHE A 104 17.47 -5.64 2.70
C PHE A 104 16.43 -5.98 1.64
#